data_552b9b14c1aacdb5eb5851d74ab8b610
#
_entry.id   552b9b14c1aacdb5eb5851d74ab8b610
#
_cell.length_a   1.000
_cell.length_b   1.000
_cell.length_c   1.000
_cell.angle_alpha   90.00
_cell.angle_beta   90.00
_cell.angle_gamma   90.00
#
_symmetry.space_group_name_H-M   'P 1'
#
loop_
_entity.id
_entity.type
_entity.pdbx_description
1 polymer ?
#
loop_
_entity_poly.entity_id
_entity_poly.type
_entity_poly.pdbx_seq_one_letter_code
_entity_poly.pdbx_strand_id
1 'polypeptide(L)'
;MNDGRYTTYGTRPGRDPRRRRRQRARRRRLLLLVLVVIVIAVVLALVFVAGGRGDDGVRDARGSGGDATTASPRPTPTPTPPPKVWAASKADPVRVWVGGDSMGGELGFALEPVLRETKAFKPITFYRESTGICRYDFFDWDKQVKTVMKTDKPQAAVIMIGTNDTQSVWKDGEWIPYGDMAWKRAYEERVGNIIDTLLKGGAKRVYWVGMPIMGENWRNLRMRLINKIFQKQAEKRPGAEYIDIWGLYAHSDGSFDASLRLGDQVHFTIAGQAMLADAVFEAIKQDWLPAGGKTPGESPSATPSASASSI
;
A
#
# COMPACT_ATOMS: atom_id res chain seq x y z
N MET A 1 18.49 -60.34 52.55
CA MET A 1 18.15 -61.26 51.46
C MET A 1 16.65 -61.17 51.25
N ASN A 2 16.17 -60.36 50.31
CA ASN A 2 14.85 -60.49 49.74
C ASN A 2 14.78 -59.65 48.46
N ASP A 3 14.74 -60.36 47.36
CA ASP A 3 14.81 -59.86 46.02
C ASP A 3 13.38 -59.60 45.56
N GLY A 4 12.96 -58.34 45.49
CA GLY A 4 11.63 -57.89 45.11
C GLY A 4 11.62 -57.35 43.68
N ARG A 5 11.33 -58.19 42.70
CA ARG A 5 11.09 -57.79 41.30
C ARG A 5 9.71 -57.11 41.15
N TYR A 6 9.71 -55.83 40.82
CA TYR A 6 8.50 -55.13 40.40
C TYR A 6 8.32 -55.21 38.88
N THR A 7 7.29 -55.96 38.49
CA THR A 7 6.77 -56.01 37.09
C THR A 7 5.95 -54.78 36.81
N THR A 8 6.45 -53.88 35.94
CA THR A 8 5.70 -52.73 35.44
C THR A 8 4.73 -53.15 34.32
N TYR A 9 3.44 -53.06 34.58
CA TYR A 9 2.40 -53.19 33.56
C TYR A 9 2.34 -51.93 32.71
N GLY A 10 2.75 -52.02 31.43
CA GLY A 10 2.59 -50.97 30.43
C GLY A 10 1.13 -50.68 30.10
N THR A 11 0.65 -49.52 30.44
CA THR A 11 -0.66 -49.04 30.03
C THR A 11 -0.60 -48.62 28.55
N ARG A 12 -1.38 -49.25 27.71
CA ARG A 12 -1.58 -48.87 26.30
C ARG A 12 -2.16 -47.42 26.25
N PRO A 13 -1.63 -46.49 25.44
CA PRO A 13 -2.19 -45.16 25.33
C PRO A 13 -3.56 -45.19 24.73
N GLY A 14 -4.57 -44.80 25.48
CA GLY A 14 -5.96 -44.67 25.05
C GLY A 14 -6.06 -43.66 23.90
N ARG A 15 -6.69 -44.08 22.81
CA ARG A 15 -6.96 -43.20 21.65
C ARG A 15 -7.95 -42.12 22.05
N ASP A 16 -7.50 -40.87 22.11
CA ASP A 16 -8.27 -39.68 22.48
C ASP A 16 -9.52 -39.51 21.57
N PRO A 17 -10.74 -39.59 22.10
CA PRO A 17 -11.99 -39.48 21.32
C PRO A 17 -12.15 -38.06 20.71
N ARG A 18 -11.49 -37.03 21.26
CA ARG A 18 -11.51 -35.65 20.75
C ARG A 18 -10.75 -35.52 19.41
N ARG A 19 -9.68 -36.29 19.20
CA ARG A 19 -8.97 -36.36 17.92
C ARG A 19 -9.81 -36.92 16.80
N ARG A 20 -10.62 -37.97 17.08
CA ARG A 20 -11.53 -38.57 16.06
C ARG A 20 -12.67 -37.63 15.66
N ARG A 21 -13.22 -36.85 16.60
CA ARG A 21 -14.26 -35.83 16.29
C ARG A 21 -13.70 -34.72 15.41
N ARG A 22 -12.48 -34.19 15.69
CA ARG A 22 -11.82 -33.16 14.87
C ARG A 22 -11.47 -33.66 13.47
N GLN A 23 -11.04 -34.91 13.30
CA GLN A 23 -10.77 -35.49 11.98
C GLN A 23 -12.04 -35.68 11.16
N ARG A 24 -13.15 -36.13 11.78
CA ARG A 24 -14.46 -36.25 11.10
C ARG A 24 -15.01 -34.88 10.69
N ALA A 25 -14.86 -33.85 11.53
CA ALA A 25 -15.27 -32.49 11.20
C ALA A 25 -14.45 -31.92 10.03
N ARG A 26 -13.12 -32.13 10.00
CA ARG A 26 -12.27 -31.72 8.88
C ARG A 26 -12.63 -32.43 7.58
N ARG A 27 -12.88 -33.74 7.61
CA ARG A 27 -13.32 -34.49 6.42
C ARG A 27 -14.67 -34.01 5.90
N ARG A 28 -15.65 -33.73 6.77
CA ARG A 28 -16.94 -33.15 6.36
C ARG A 28 -16.81 -31.78 5.73
N ARG A 29 -15.95 -30.90 6.27
CA ARG A 29 -15.66 -29.57 5.67
C ARG A 29 -14.99 -29.71 4.31
N LEU A 30 -14.04 -30.64 4.16
CA LEU A 30 -13.38 -30.91 2.89
C LEU A 30 -14.37 -31.41 1.84
N LEU A 31 -15.25 -32.33 2.20
CA LEU A 31 -16.29 -32.86 1.30
C LEU A 31 -17.29 -31.76 0.88
N LEU A 32 -17.67 -30.86 1.78
CA LEU A 32 -18.53 -29.73 1.44
C LEU A 32 -17.83 -28.76 0.48
N LEU A 33 -16.54 -28.48 0.68
CA LEU A 33 -15.76 -27.63 -0.24
C LEU A 33 -15.66 -28.26 -1.64
N VAL A 34 -15.41 -29.57 -1.73
CA VAL A 34 -15.36 -30.28 -3.01
C VAL A 34 -16.73 -30.22 -3.70
N LEU A 35 -17.83 -30.40 -2.96
CA LEU A 35 -19.18 -30.30 -3.52
C LEU A 35 -19.47 -28.90 -4.07
N VAL A 36 -19.08 -27.86 -3.36
CA VAL A 36 -19.25 -26.47 -3.81
C VAL A 36 -18.46 -26.20 -5.09
N VAL A 37 -17.22 -26.70 -5.19
CA VAL A 37 -16.40 -26.56 -6.40
C VAL A 37 -17.04 -27.28 -7.59
N ILE A 38 -17.60 -28.49 -7.38
CA ILE A 38 -18.30 -29.22 -8.44
C ILE A 38 -19.55 -28.48 -8.91
N VAL A 39 -20.33 -27.91 -7.98
CA VAL A 39 -21.53 -27.12 -8.33
C VAL A 39 -21.15 -25.88 -9.14
N ILE A 40 -20.10 -25.17 -8.74
CA ILE A 40 -19.61 -24.01 -9.49
C ILE A 40 -19.14 -24.41 -10.90
N ALA A 41 -18.41 -25.52 -11.04
CA ALA A 41 -17.96 -26.02 -12.33
C ALA A 41 -19.14 -26.38 -13.26
N VAL A 42 -20.20 -27.02 -12.72
CA VAL A 42 -21.41 -27.36 -13.47
C VAL A 42 -22.16 -26.10 -13.90
N VAL A 43 -22.31 -25.09 -13.03
CA VAL A 43 -22.95 -23.83 -13.38
C VAL A 43 -22.19 -23.09 -14.48
N LEU A 44 -20.86 -23.04 -14.40
CA LEU A 44 -20.02 -22.41 -15.43
C LEU A 44 -20.13 -23.15 -16.77
N ALA A 45 -20.18 -24.50 -16.76
CA ALA A 45 -20.36 -25.29 -17.96
C ALA A 45 -21.74 -25.05 -18.61
N LEU A 46 -22.80 -24.92 -17.81
CA LEU A 46 -24.15 -24.61 -18.29
C LEU A 46 -24.25 -23.21 -18.89
N VAL A 47 -23.59 -22.21 -18.31
CA VAL A 47 -23.52 -20.83 -18.84
C VAL A 47 -22.76 -20.80 -20.17
N PHE A 48 -21.68 -21.60 -20.31
CA PHE A 48 -20.91 -21.69 -21.54
C PHE A 48 -21.68 -22.38 -22.69
N VAL A 49 -22.51 -23.36 -22.39
CA VAL A 49 -23.37 -24.05 -23.38
C VAL A 49 -24.57 -23.18 -23.79
N ALA A 50 -25.09 -22.33 -22.89
CA ALA A 50 -26.22 -21.44 -23.18
C ALA A 50 -25.81 -20.15 -23.96
N GLY A 51 -24.53 -19.78 -23.95
CA GLY A 51 -24.00 -18.60 -24.64
C GLY A 51 -23.60 -18.78 -26.11
N GLY A 52 -23.75 -19.95 -26.67
CA GLY A 52 -23.27 -20.33 -28.01
C GLY A 52 -24.39 -20.48 -29.07
N ARG A 53 -25.28 -19.51 -29.24
CA ARG A 53 -26.21 -19.46 -30.40
C ARG A 53 -26.70 -18.04 -30.64
N GLY A 54 -26.25 -17.46 -31.75
CA GLY A 54 -26.77 -16.19 -32.29
C GLY A 54 -25.86 -15.79 -33.45
N ASP A 55 -26.18 -16.13 -34.45
CA ASP A 55 -26.87 -15.95 -35.76
C ASP A 55 -26.32 -14.73 -36.55
N ASP A 56 -25.78 -15.09 -37.73
CA ASP A 56 -25.33 -14.16 -38.79
C ASP A 56 -26.51 -13.43 -39.40
N GLY A 57 -26.46 -12.09 -39.47
CA GLY A 57 -27.43 -11.26 -40.17
C GLY A 57 -26.77 -10.05 -40.80
N VAL A 58 -26.21 -10.22 -42.01
CA VAL A 58 -25.82 -9.14 -42.91
C VAL A 58 -27.06 -8.39 -43.36
N ARG A 59 -27.12 -7.08 -43.17
CA ARG A 59 -27.96 -6.14 -43.97
C ARG A 59 -27.23 -4.85 -44.25
N ASP A 60 -26.90 -4.70 -45.52
CA ASP A 60 -26.55 -3.42 -46.15
C ASP A 60 -27.65 -2.39 -45.99
N ALA A 61 -27.30 -1.16 -45.60
CA ALA A 61 -28.07 0.02 -45.90
C ALA A 61 -27.14 1.21 -46.17
N ARG A 62 -27.04 1.57 -47.44
CA ARG A 62 -26.55 2.89 -47.93
C ARG A 62 -27.42 3.99 -47.37
N GLY A 63 -26.82 5.10 -46.97
CA GLY A 63 -27.55 6.34 -46.85
C GLY A 63 -26.82 7.50 -46.19
N SER A 64 -26.37 8.42 -47.01
CA SER A 64 -26.29 9.86 -46.78
C SER A 64 -25.18 10.42 -45.88
N GLY A 65 -24.37 11.28 -46.54
CA GLY A 65 -23.31 12.08 -45.96
C GLY A 65 -23.80 13.10 -44.95
N GLY A 66 -22.98 13.27 -43.93
CA GLY A 66 -23.04 14.36 -42.99
C GLY A 66 -21.61 14.66 -42.60
N ASP A 67 -21.13 15.85 -42.90
CA ASP A 67 -19.86 16.41 -42.50
C ASP A 67 -19.67 16.28 -41.00
N ALA A 68 -18.88 15.32 -40.56
CA ALA A 68 -18.40 15.26 -39.21
C ALA A 68 -17.09 16.07 -39.15
N THR A 69 -17.20 17.32 -38.74
CA THR A 69 -16.07 18.12 -38.26
C THR A 69 -15.39 17.34 -37.13
N THR A 70 -14.22 16.78 -37.42
CA THR A 70 -13.35 16.13 -36.43
C THR A 70 -12.88 17.17 -35.42
N ALA A 71 -13.61 17.30 -34.31
CA ALA A 71 -13.13 18.04 -33.17
C ALA A 71 -11.89 17.32 -32.63
N SER A 72 -10.73 17.94 -32.85
CA SER A 72 -9.46 17.53 -32.22
C SER A 72 -9.68 17.34 -30.72
N PRO A 73 -9.24 16.24 -30.12
CA PRO A 73 -9.39 16.03 -28.67
C PRO A 73 -8.73 17.21 -27.95
N ARG A 74 -9.53 17.94 -27.15
CA ARG A 74 -9.03 19.00 -26.28
C ARG A 74 -7.96 18.37 -25.38
N PRO A 75 -6.73 18.91 -25.33
CA PRO A 75 -5.70 18.37 -24.44
C PRO A 75 -6.26 18.37 -23.01
N THR A 76 -6.24 17.21 -22.37
CA THR A 76 -6.52 17.07 -20.95
C THR A 76 -5.55 17.98 -20.20
N PRO A 77 -6.02 18.91 -19.36
CA PRO A 77 -5.10 19.80 -18.64
C PRO A 77 -4.17 18.92 -17.79
N THR A 78 -2.87 19.00 -18.07
CA THR A 78 -1.86 18.43 -17.20
C THR A 78 -2.06 19.05 -15.82
N PRO A 79 -2.21 18.24 -14.75
CA PRO A 79 -2.38 18.79 -13.41
C PRO A 79 -1.18 19.69 -13.12
N THR A 80 -1.44 20.97 -12.89
CA THR A 80 -0.42 21.92 -12.46
C THR A 80 0.11 21.42 -11.12
N PRO A 81 1.43 21.20 -10.97
CA PRO A 81 1.98 20.81 -9.69
C PRO A 81 1.55 21.84 -8.64
N PRO A 82 1.10 21.41 -7.47
CA PRO A 82 0.67 22.34 -6.44
C PRO A 82 1.82 23.29 -6.10
N PRO A 83 1.53 24.55 -5.82
CA PRO A 83 2.58 25.56 -5.58
C PRO A 83 3.47 25.11 -4.42
N LYS A 84 4.79 25.30 -4.56
CA LYS A 84 5.79 25.04 -3.52
C LYS A 84 5.34 25.70 -2.21
N VAL A 85 5.10 24.90 -1.20
CA VAL A 85 4.32 25.34 -0.04
C VAL A 85 5.18 26.06 0.98
N TRP A 86 6.45 25.69 1.13
CA TRP A 86 7.26 26.14 2.26
C TRP A 86 8.75 25.89 2.04
N ALA A 87 9.59 26.85 2.44
CA ALA A 87 11.02 26.62 2.50
C ALA A 87 11.40 26.10 3.89
N ALA A 88 11.63 24.79 4.02
CA ALA A 88 12.15 24.21 5.24
C ALA A 88 13.58 24.65 5.48
N SER A 89 13.92 24.97 6.73
CA SER A 89 15.27 25.41 7.10
C SER A 89 15.65 24.93 8.51
N LYS A 90 16.94 25.03 8.84
CA LYS A 90 17.40 24.74 10.20
C LYS A 90 16.81 25.72 11.24
N ALA A 91 16.52 26.95 10.85
CA ALA A 91 15.94 27.95 11.73
C ALA A 91 14.45 27.73 11.98
N ASP A 92 13.72 27.20 10.96
CA ASP A 92 12.30 26.87 11.03
C ASP A 92 12.08 25.47 10.44
N PRO A 93 12.37 24.42 11.22
CA PRO A 93 12.27 23.04 10.73
C PRO A 93 10.83 22.56 10.68
N VAL A 94 10.47 21.94 9.55
CA VAL A 94 9.14 21.37 9.27
C VAL A 94 8.91 20.12 10.09
N ARG A 95 7.79 20.06 10.80
CA ARG A 95 7.33 18.82 11.48
C ARG A 95 6.74 17.88 10.45
N VAL A 96 7.36 16.70 10.31
CA VAL A 96 6.93 15.63 9.38
C VAL A 96 6.43 14.45 10.20
N TRP A 97 5.15 14.14 10.09
CA TRP A 97 4.60 12.94 10.70
C TRP A 97 4.64 11.79 9.68
N VAL A 98 5.20 10.66 10.09
CA VAL A 98 5.21 9.42 9.30
C VAL A 98 4.30 8.42 10.00
N GLY A 99 3.22 8.01 9.33
CA GLY A 99 2.21 7.14 9.91
C GLY A 99 1.88 5.93 9.06
N GLY A 100 1.64 4.78 9.70
CA GLY A 100 1.25 3.62 8.94
C GLY A 100 1.11 2.30 9.71
N ASP A 101 0.92 1.21 8.95
CA ASP A 101 0.98 -0.15 9.45
C ASP A 101 2.44 -0.59 9.68
N SER A 102 2.74 -1.90 9.67
CA SER A 102 4.11 -2.38 9.84
C SER A 102 5.07 -1.81 8.79
N MET A 103 4.65 -1.74 7.52
CA MET A 103 5.48 -1.16 6.46
C MET A 103 5.65 0.36 6.61
N GLY A 104 4.63 1.04 7.13
CA GLY A 104 4.73 2.46 7.52
C GLY A 104 5.73 2.68 8.65
N GLY A 105 5.85 1.73 9.58
CA GLY A 105 6.90 1.71 10.60
C GLY A 105 8.30 1.56 9.99
N GLU A 106 8.47 0.61 9.07
CA GLU A 106 9.75 0.40 8.36
C GLU A 106 10.16 1.65 7.57
N LEU A 107 9.21 2.29 6.86
CA LEU A 107 9.45 3.57 6.21
C LEU A 107 9.90 4.64 7.22
N GLY A 108 9.17 4.76 8.33
CA GLY A 108 9.48 5.76 9.35
C GLY A 108 10.88 5.60 9.93
N PHE A 109 11.29 4.39 10.26
CA PHE A 109 12.63 4.11 10.77
C PHE A 109 13.75 4.42 9.79
N ALA A 110 13.53 4.18 8.50
CA ALA A 110 14.52 4.49 7.47
C ALA A 110 14.53 5.97 7.06
N LEU A 111 13.36 6.62 7.01
CA LEU A 111 13.23 8.01 6.57
C LEU A 111 13.63 9.02 7.67
N GLU A 112 13.39 8.69 8.94
CA GLU A 112 13.68 9.58 10.06
C GLU A 112 15.13 10.07 10.12
N PRO A 113 16.17 9.21 10.03
CA PRO A 113 17.56 9.67 10.02
C PRO A 113 17.88 10.57 8.82
N VAL A 114 17.36 10.25 7.62
CA VAL A 114 17.54 11.04 6.39
C VAL A 114 16.97 12.46 6.57
N LEU A 115 15.76 12.57 7.10
CA LEU A 115 15.13 13.86 7.38
C LEU A 115 15.90 14.66 8.44
N ARG A 116 16.36 14.03 9.52
CA ARG A 116 17.11 14.69 10.61
C ARG A 116 18.47 15.21 10.17
N GLU A 117 19.15 14.53 9.26
CA GLU A 117 20.45 14.94 8.74
C GLU A 117 20.38 16.31 8.08
N THR A 118 19.31 16.64 7.38
CA THR A 118 19.12 17.96 6.74
C THR A 118 19.01 19.09 7.75
N LYS A 119 18.68 18.82 9.01
CA LYS A 119 18.33 19.78 10.07
C LYS A 119 17.12 20.67 9.73
N ALA A 120 16.53 20.51 8.56
CA ALA A 120 15.37 21.25 8.09
C ALA A 120 14.04 20.57 8.45
N PHE A 121 14.08 19.34 8.98
CA PHE A 121 12.90 18.58 9.35
C PHE A 121 12.97 18.04 10.77
N LYS A 122 11.78 17.91 11.40
CA LYS A 122 11.55 17.26 12.68
C LYS A 122 10.59 16.10 12.47
N PRO A 123 11.08 14.89 12.12
CA PRO A 123 10.25 13.73 11.92
C PRO A 123 9.69 13.17 13.24
N ILE A 124 8.46 12.66 13.16
CA ILE A 124 7.74 11.95 14.23
C ILE A 124 7.12 10.70 13.60
N THR A 125 7.55 9.52 14.01
CA THR A 125 7.04 8.25 13.49
C THR A 125 6.01 7.66 14.44
N PHE A 126 4.86 7.27 13.91
CA PHE A 126 3.84 6.48 14.58
C PHE A 126 3.39 5.34 13.69
N TYR A 127 3.45 4.13 14.17
CA TYR A 127 2.95 2.97 13.43
C TYR A 127 2.19 2.02 14.35
N ARG A 128 1.31 1.24 13.74
CA ARG A 128 0.59 0.17 14.44
C ARG A 128 0.56 -1.07 13.56
N GLU A 129 1.31 -2.09 13.96
CA GLU A 129 1.38 -3.35 13.23
C GLU A 129 0.02 -4.00 13.04
N SER A 130 -0.13 -4.75 11.93
CA SER A 130 -1.32 -5.51 11.58
C SER A 130 -2.60 -4.67 11.43
N THR A 131 -2.50 -3.34 11.40
CA THR A 131 -3.65 -2.46 11.16
C THR A 131 -3.87 -2.21 9.68
N GLY A 132 -5.03 -1.64 9.36
CA GLY A 132 -5.41 -1.22 8.02
C GLY A 132 -6.63 -0.31 8.08
N ILE A 133 -6.96 0.30 6.95
CA ILE A 133 -8.12 1.18 6.80
C ILE A 133 -9.43 0.39 6.79
N CYS A 134 -9.38 -0.90 6.44
CA CYS A 134 -10.54 -1.79 6.45
C CYS A 134 -11.09 -2.08 7.87
N ARG A 135 -10.23 -2.06 8.89
CA ARG A 135 -10.51 -2.61 10.21
C ARG A 135 -10.55 -1.55 11.31
N TYR A 136 -11.47 -0.60 11.21
CA TYR A 136 -11.66 0.43 12.24
C TYR A 136 -12.19 -0.12 13.58
N ASP A 137 -12.76 -1.32 13.56
CA ASP A 137 -13.06 -2.08 14.77
C ASP A 137 -11.80 -2.52 15.53
N PHE A 138 -10.68 -2.73 14.83
CA PHE A 138 -9.41 -3.09 15.42
C PHE A 138 -8.54 -1.87 15.75
N PHE A 139 -8.42 -0.91 14.80
CA PHE A 139 -7.71 0.35 15.02
C PHE A 139 -8.28 1.44 14.10
N ASP A 140 -8.72 2.54 14.73
CA ASP A 140 -9.36 3.66 14.05
C ASP A 140 -8.31 4.72 13.62
N TRP A 141 -7.90 4.66 12.35
CA TRP A 141 -6.96 5.60 11.77
C TRP A 141 -7.51 7.03 11.66
N ASP A 142 -8.83 7.22 11.47
CA ASP A 142 -9.45 8.56 11.47
C ASP A 142 -9.30 9.24 12.84
N LYS A 143 -9.49 8.48 13.91
CA LYS A 143 -9.27 8.98 15.28
C LYS A 143 -7.80 9.27 15.53
N GLN A 144 -6.90 8.42 15.04
CA GLN A 144 -5.46 8.60 15.21
C GLN A 144 -4.97 9.88 14.53
N VAL A 145 -5.33 10.13 13.27
CA VAL A 145 -4.89 11.34 12.56
C VAL A 145 -5.48 12.61 13.18
N LYS A 146 -6.72 12.57 13.70
CA LYS A 146 -7.29 13.68 14.49
C LYS A 146 -6.48 13.96 15.75
N THR A 147 -5.99 12.92 16.41
CA THR A 147 -5.14 13.06 17.60
C THR A 147 -3.81 13.70 17.22
N VAL A 148 -3.14 13.19 16.20
CA VAL A 148 -1.86 13.72 15.68
C VAL A 148 -1.96 15.21 15.33
N MET A 149 -3.04 15.62 14.66
CA MET A 149 -3.24 17.04 14.34
C MET A 149 -3.43 17.93 15.56
N LYS A 150 -3.92 17.39 16.69
CA LYS A 150 -4.06 18.13 17.95
C LYS A 150 -2.74 18.19 18.72
N THR A 151 -2.00 17.08 18.79
CA THR A 151 -0.79 16.94 19.63
C THR A 151 0.46 17.41 18.92
N ASP A 152 0.73 16.88 17.73
CA ASP A 152 2.00 17.04 17.02
C ASP A 152 1.95 18.17 15.99
N LYS A 153 0.74 18.48 15.48
CA LYS A 153 0.47 19.55 14.51
C LYS A 153 1.47 19.53 13.34
N PRO A 154 1.63 18.43 12.62
CA PRO A 154 2.59 18.31 11.53
C PRO A 154 2.24 19.25 10.38
N GLN A 155 3.26 19.81 9.74
CA GLN A 155 3.12 20.58 8.51
C GLN A 155 3.15 19.69 7.26
N ALA A 156 3.79 18.53 7.36
CA ALA A 156 3.76 17.48 6.35
C ALA A 156 3.42 16.12 7.00
N ALA A 157 2.67 15.31 6.29
CA ALA A 157 2.35 13.95 6.71
C ALA A 157 2.71 12.95 5.60
N VAL A 158 3.37 11.87 5.95
CA VAL A 158 3.68 10.73 5.09
C VAL A 158 2.87 9.55 5.60
N ILE A 159 2.11 8.90 4.73
CA ILE A 159 1.23 7.79 5.11
C ILE A 159 1.56 6.57 4.26
N MET A 160 1.79 5.44 4.92
CA MET A 160 1.93 4.14 4.28
C MET A 160 1.09 3.10 5.02
N ILE A 161 -0.15 2.89 4.56
CA ILE A 161 -1.14 1.97 5.14
C ILE A 161 -1.84 1.25 3.99
N GLY A 162 -2.02 -0.04 4.07
CA GLY A 162 -2.79 -0.78 3.07
C GLY A 162 -2.40 -2.24 2.92
N THR A 163 -1.26 -2.64 3.48
CA THR A 163 -0.76 -4.02 3.38
C THR A 163 -1.77 -5.05 3.86
N ASN A 164 -2.55 -4.71 4.88
CA ASN A 164 -3.55 -5.58 5.51
C ASN A 164 -4.97 -5.39 4.97
N ASP A 165 -5.19 -4.51 3.98
CA ASP A 165 -6.51 -4.12 3.50
C ASP A 165 -7.07 -4.98 2.37
N THR A 166 -6.60 -6.21 2.26
CA THR A 166 -7.11 -7.21 1.31
C THR A 166 -8.28 -8.02 1.88
N GLN A 167 -9.12 -7.39 2.69
CA GLN A 167 -10.20 -7.99 3.46
C GLN A 167 -11.47 -7.12 3.44
N SER A 168 -12.57 -7.61 4.03
CA SER A 168 -13.81 -6.86 4.15
C SER A 168 -13.63 -5.59 4.97
N VAL A 169 -14.38 -4.53 4.62
CA VAL A 169 -14.45 -3.28 5.39
C VAL A 169 -15.52 -3.41 6.46
N TRP A 170 -15.18 -3.07 7.70
CA TRP A 170 -16.14 -2.87 8.77
C TRP A 170 -16.71 -1.46 8.70
N LYS A 171 -18.00 -1.30 8.44
CA LYS A 171 -18.66 0.01 8.39
C LYS A 171 -20.07 -0.11 8.94
N ASP A 172 -20.44 0.83 9.83
CA ASP A 172 -21.80 1.00 10.37
C ASP A 172 -22.40 -0.29 11.00
N GLY A 173 -21.52 -1.12 11.61
CA GLY A 173 -21.93 -2.37 12.25
C GLY A 173 -21.98 -3.57 11.33
N GLU A 174 -21.58 -3.42 10.06
CA GLU A 174 -21.64 -4.47 9.06
C GLU A 174 -20.29 -4.71 8.37
N TRP A 175 -20.10 -5.94 7.87
CA TRP A 175 -18.97 -6.32 7.04
C TRP A 175 -19.32 -6.17 5.56
N ILE A 176 -18.64 -5.26 4.87
CA ILE A 176 -18.75 -5.10 3.42
C ILE A 176 -17.68 -5.97 2.76
N PRO A 177 -18.04 -6.98 1.95
CA PRO A 177 -17.10 -7.90 1.32
C PRO A 177 -16.08 -7.18 0.43
N TYR A 178 -14.82 -7.66 0.45
CA TYR A 178 -13.75 -7.12 -0.37
C TYR A 178 -14.09 -7.16 -1.86
N GLY A 179 -13.84 -6.05 -2.55
CA GLY A 179 -13.79 -5.97 -4.01
C GLY A 179 -15.09 -5.57 -4.70
N ASP A 180 -16.22 -5.57 -4.01
CA ASP A 180 -17.47 -5.06 -4.57
C ASP A 180 -17.52 -3.51 -4.62
N MET A 181 -18.56 -2.97 -5.24
CA MET A 181 -18.70 -1.51 -5.40
C MET A 181 -18.94 -0.80 -4.07
N ALA A 182 -19.58 -1.44 -3.10
CA ALA A 182 -19.81 -0.89 -1.77
C ALA A 182 -18.49 -0.82 -0.99
N TRP A 183 -17.67 -1.88 -1.08
CA TRP A 183 -16.33 -1.90 -0.50
C TRP A 183 -15.45 -0.77 -1.07
N LYS A 184 -15.42 -0.62 -2.40
CA LYS A 184 -14.62 0.42 -3.05
C LYS A 184 -15.04 1.81 -2.57
N ARG A 185 -16.34 2.11 -2.51
CA ARG A 185 -16.83 3.39 -2.01
C ARG A 185 -16.45 3.63 -0.55
N ALA A 186 -16.63 2.63 0.31
CA ALA A 186 -16.28 2.75 1.72
C ALA A 186 -14.77 2.94 1.93
N TYR A 187 -13.95 2.25 1.14
CA TYR A 187 -12.49 2.38 1.20
C TYR A 187 -12.02 3.74 0.65
N GLU A 188 -12.55 4.18 -0.50
CA GLU A 188 -12.29 5.52 -1.06
C GLU A 188 -12.65 6.64 -0.08
N GLU A 189 -13.79 6.53 0.61
CA GLU A 189 -14.24 7.48 1.61
C GLU A 189 -13.25 7.57 2.78
N ARG A 190 -12.78 6.46 3.31
CA ARG A 190 -11.82 6.43 4.42
C ARG A 190 -10.46 7.01 4.06
N VAL A 191 -9.93 6.63 2.90
CA VAL A 191 -8.68 7.23 2.38
C VAL A 191 -8.84 8.74 2.25
N GLY A 192 -9.94 9.18 1.66
CA GLY A 192 -10.26 10.60 1.52
C GLY A 192 -10.36 11.33 2.85
N ASN A 193 -11.04 10.74 3.83
CA ASN A 193 -11.23 11.32 5.16
C ASN A 193 -9.91 11.50 5.92
N ILE A 194 -8.99 10.56 5.81
CA ILE A 194 -7.65 10.67 6.41
C ILE A 194 -6.92 11.86 5.81
N ILE A 195 -6.87 11.98 4.47
CA ILE A 195 -6.21 13.09 3.77
C ILE A 195 -6.86 14.43 4.17
N ASP A 196 -8.19 14.49 4.11
CA ASP A 196 -8.95 15.69 4.46
C ASP A 196 -8.72 16.13 5.92
N THR A 197 -8.67 15.17 6.84
CA THR A 197 -8.42 15.46 8.26
C THR A 197 -7.05 16.07 8.48
N LEU A 198 -6.02 15.57 7.79
CA LEU A 198 -4.66 16.10 7.88
C LEU A 198 -4.58 17.50 7.26
N LEU A 199 -5.11 17.71 6.06
CA LEU A 199 -5.08 19.01 5.38
C LEU A 199 -5.90 20.07 6.13
N LYS A 200 -7.13 19.75 6.52
CA LYS A 200 -7.99 20.65 7.31
C LYS A 200 -7.43 20.93 8.71
N GLY A 201 -6.67 19.99 9.26
CA GLY A 201 -5.99 20.14 10.54
C GLY A 201 -4.76 21.05 10.48
N GLY A 202 -4.30 21.45 9.29
CA GLY A 202 -3.20 22.39 9.09
C GLY A 202 -1.95 21.81 8.45
N ALA A 203 -1.94 20.51 8.09
CA ALA A 203 -0.89 19.98 7.23
C ALA A 203 -0.93 20.67 5.86
N LYS A 204 0.23 21.07 5.36
CA LYS A 204 0.37 21.72 4.05
C LYS A 204 0.55 20.69 2.94
N ARG A 205 1.09 19.51 3.29
CA ARG A 205 1.33 18.40 2.39
C ARG A 205 1.00 17.06 3.05
N VAL A 206 0.38 16.19 2.26
CA VAL A 206 0.13 14.79 2.60
C VAL A 206 0.68 13.93 1.48
N TYR A 207 1.69 13.12 1.77
CA TYR A 207 2.28 12.16 0.88
C TYR A 207 1.69 10.78 1.17
N TRP A 208 0.92 10.24 0.24
CA TRP A 208 0.40 8.88 0.37
C TRP A 208 1.26 7.91 -0.42
N VAL A 209 2.02 7.09 0.28
CA VAL A 209 2.91 6.10 -0.32
C VAL A 209 2.11 4.88 -0.75
N GLY A 210 2.28 4.47 -2.00
CA GLY A 210 1.63 3.30 -2.57
C GLY A 210 2.13 1.99 -1.94
N MET A 211 1.36 0.92 -2.14
CA MET A 211 1.81 -0.42 -1.80
C MET A 211 2.71 -0.97 -2.90
N PRO A 212 3.83 -1.59 -2.55
CA PRO A 212 4.75 -2.18 -3.53
C PRO A 212 4.20 -3.48 -4.11
N ILE A 213 4.85 -3.97 -5.18
CA ILE A 213 4.64 -5.34 -5.65
C ILE A 213 4.95 -6.35 -4.53
N MET A 214 4.17 -7.40 -4.39
CA MET A 214 4.29 -8.47 -3.40
C MET A 214 4.71 -9.78 -4.07
N GLY A 215 5.26 -10.73 -3.30
CA GLY A 215 5.66 -12.04 -3.83
C GLY A 215 4.49 -12.89 -4.34
N GLU A 216 3.30 -12.72 -3.80
CA GLU A 216 2.11 -13.50 -4.18
C GLU A 216 1.23 -12.76 -5.20
N ASN A 217 0.99 -13.38 -6.36
CA ASN A 217 0.22 -12.78 -7.45
C ASN A 217 -1.18 -12.31 -7.06
N TRP A 218 -1.88 -13.05 -6.19
CA TRP A 218 -3.20 -12.65 -5.72
C TRP A 218 -3.18 -11.36 -4.89
N ARG A 219 -2.09 -11.11 -4.15
CA ARG A 219 -1.87 -9.85 -3.43
C ARG A 219 -1.64 -8.71 -4.42
N ASN A 220 -0.88 -8.94 -5.49
CA ASN A 220 -0.57 -7.91 -6.48
C ASN A 220 -1.83 -7.30 -7.12
N LEU A 221 -2.81 -8.13 -7.49
CA LEU A 221 -4.09 -7.63 -8.01
C LEU A 221 -4.79 -6.71 -7.01
N ARG A 222 -4.73 -7.05 -5.73
CA ARG A 222 -5.35 -6.29 -4.65
C ARG A 222 -4.58 -5.00 -4.35
N MET A 223 -3.27 -5.06 -4.29
CA MET A 223 -2.42 -3.87 -4.10
C MET A 223 -2.58 -2.88 -5.26
N ARG A 224 -2.67 -3.35 -6.51
CA ARG A 224 -2.95 -2.47 -7.66
C ARG A 224 -4.31 -1.77 -7.55
N LEU A 225 -5.36 -2.46 -7.06
CA LEU A 225 -6.66 -1.83 -6.82
C LEU A 225 -6.56 -0.74 -5.73
N ILE A 226 -5.91 -1.06 -4.62
CA ILE A 226 -5.71 -0.13 -3.50
C ILE A 226 -4.90 1.09 -3.95
N ASN A 227 -3.81 0.89 -4.69
CA ASN A 227 -2.97 1.97 -5.23
C ASN A 227 -3.76 2.91 -6.14
N LYS A 228 -4.62 2.37 -7.02
CA LYS A 228 -5.52 3.20 -7.84
C LYS A 228 -6.46 4.06 -7.00
N ILE A 229 -6.92 3.54 -5.87
CA ILE A 229 -7.76 4.31 -4.94
C ILE A 229 -6.92 5.40 -4.26
N PHE A 230 -5.72 5.10 -3.78
CA PHE A 230 -4.82 6.07 -3.17
C PHE A 230 -4.50 7.22 -4.12
N GLN A 231 -4.07 6.89 -5.33
CA GLN A 231 -3.77 7.86 -6.38
C GLN A 231 -4.97 8.76 -6.66
N LYS A 232 -6.14 8.17 -6.93
CA LYS A 232 -7.39 8.91 -7.20
C LYS A 232 -7.79 9.83 -6.05
N GLN A 233 -7.60 9.40 -4.79
CA GLN A 233 -7.96 10.22 -3.64
C GLN A 233 -6.96 11.34 -3.38
N ALA A 234 -5.67 11.14 -3.66
CA ALA A 234 -4.66 12.19 -3.62
C ALA A 234 -4.88 13.24 -4.71
N GLU A 235 -5.08 12.81 -5.97
CA GLU A 235 -5.33 13.70 -7.11
C GLU A 235 -6.54 14.62 -6.94
N LYS A 236 -7.54 14.21 -6.17
CA LYS A 236 -8.73 15.03 -5.87
C LYS A 236 -8.48 16.15 -4.85
N ARG A 237 -7.33 16.15 -4.17
CA ARG A 237 -7.08 17.02 -3.02
C ARG A 237 -5.82 17.83 -3.22
N PRO A 238 -5.95 19.13 -3.53
CA PRO A 238 -4.79 20.02 -3.56
C PRO A 238 -4.01 19.95 -2.23
N GLY A 239 -2.71 19.69 -2.31
CA GLY A 239 -1.86 19.46 -1.14
C GLY A 239 -1.62 17.97 -0.82
N ALA A 240 -2.30 17.04 -1.47
CA ALA A 240 -1.97 15.62 -1.39
C ALA A 240 -1.22 15.15 -2.64
N GLU A 241 -0.30 14.20 -2.44
CA GLU A 241 0.51 13.57 -3.47
C GLU A 241 0.52 12.05 -3.27
N TYR A 242 0.41 11.32 -4.36
CA TYR A 242 0.60 9.86 -4.37
C TYR A 242 2.01 9.54 -4.83
N ILE A 243 2.75 8.79 -4.01
CA ILE A 243 4.10 8.33 -4.34
C ILE A 243 4.01 6.87 -4.80
N ASP A 244 4.22 6.64 -6.09
CA ASP A 244 4.27 5.28 -6.64
C ASP A 244 5.65 4.65 -6.36
N ILE A 245 5.63 3.53 -5.67
CA ILE A 245 6.82 2.75 -5.34
C ILE A 245 6.81 1.36 -5.97
N TRP A 246 5.82 1.07 -6.82
CA TRP A 246 5.67 -0.28 -7.41
C TRP A 246 6.92 -0.75 -8.13
N GLY A 247 7.45 0.10 -9.00
CA GLY A 247 8.63 -0.18 -9.81
C GLY A 247 9.93 -0.30 -9.02
N LEU A 248 10.02 0.26 -7.82
CA LEU A 248 11.24 0.16 -6.98
C LEU A 248 11.53 -1.28 -6.54
N TYR A 249 10.52 -2.13 -6.50
CA TYR A 249 10.58 -3.49 -5.99
C TYR A 249 10.26 -4.54 -7.07
N ALA A 250 10.38 -4.13 -8.32
CA ALA A 250 10.22 -4.99 -9.47
C ALA A 250 11.50 -5.03 -10.30
N HIS A 251 11.82 -6.19 -10.87
CA HIS A 251 12.84 -6.29 -11.91
C HIS A 251 12.40 -5.54 -13.19
N SER A 252 13.32 -5.37 -14.14
CA SER A 252 13.04 -4.67 -15.40
C SER A 252 11.94 -5.32 -16.25
N ASP A 253 11.67 -6.62 -16.05
CA ASP A 253 10.58 -7.36 -16.67
C ASP A 253 9.24 -7.21 -15.92
N GLY A 254 9.22 -6.44 -14.83
CA GLY A 254 8.05 -6.21 -13.98
C GLY A 254 7.77 -7.31 -12.96
N SER A 255 8.63 -8.32 -12.84
CA SER A 255 8.51 -9.38 -11.83
C SER A 255 8.96 -8.89 -10.45
N PHE A 256 8.51 -9.59 -9.41
CA PHE A 256 8.83 -9.28 -8.01
C PHE A 256 10.31 -9.49 -7.70
N ASP A 257 10.98 -8.49 -7.12
CA ASP A 257 12.34 -8.60 -6.63
C ASP A 257 12.36 -9.09 -5.17
N ALA A 258 12.67 -10.37 -5.00
CA ALA A 258 12.75 -11.00 -3.68
C ALA A 258 13.97 -10.53 -2.87
N SER A 259 15.02 -9.97 -3.48
CA SER A 259 16.24 -9.55 -2.78
C SER A 259 16.02 -8.36 -1.85
N LEU A 260 14.98 -7.57 -2.11
CA LEU A 260 14.59 -6.39 -1.32
C LEU A 260 13.54 -6.71 -0.25
N ARG A 261 13.17 -8.00 -0.08
CA ARG A 261 12.13 -8.45 0.85
C ARG A 261 12.65 -9.46 1.85
N LEU A 262 12.04 -9.48 3.03
CA LEU A 262 12.24 -10.54 4.02
C LEU A 262 11.58 -11.84 3.55
N GLY A 263 11.82 -12.93 4.27
CA GLY A 263 11.32 -14.26 3.91
C GLY A 263 9.80 -14.40 3.82
N ASP A 264 9.05 -13.48 4.39
CA ASP A 264 7.58 -13.39 4.27
C ASP A 264 7.09 -12.75 2.97
N GLN A 265 8.02 -12.22 2.14
CA GLN A 265 7.78 -11.57 0.86
C GLN A 265 6.89 -10.30 0.96
N VAL A 266 6.76 -9.74 2.15
CA VAL A 266 5.98 -8.54 2.47
C VAL A 266 6.89 -7.44 3.00
N HIS A 267 7.58 -7.68 4.11
CA HIS A 267 8.43 -6.71 4.78
C HIS A 267 9.76 -6.51 4.04
N PHE A 268 10.32 -5.31 4.18
CA PHE A 268 11.54 -4.92 3.47
C PHE A 268 12.81 -5.38 4.17
N THR A 269 13.82 -5.74 3.39
CA THR A 269 15.21 -5.78 3.89
C THR A 269 15.69 -4.36 4.21
N ILE A 270 16.81 -4.21 4.91
CA ILE A 270 17.42 -2.92 5.19
C ILE A 270 17.68 -2.14 3.88
N ALA A 271 18.16 -2.82 2.83
CA ALA A 271 18.33 -2.20 1.52
C ALA A 271 17.00 -1.73 0.90
N GLY A 272 15.94 -2.55 1.01
CA GLY A 272 14.60 -2.18 0.56
C GLY A 272 14.03 -0.98 1.32
N GLN A 273 14.24 -0.91 2.62
CA GLN A 273 13.83 0.24 3.44
C GLN A 273 14.59 1.52 3.06
N ALA A 274 15.89 1.44 2.79
CA ALA A 274 16.68 2.58 2.35
C ALA A 274 16.19 3.13 1.00
N MET A 275 15.95 2.26 0.01
CA MET A 275 15.38 2.66 -1.29
C MET A 275 14.01 3.35 -1.14
N LEU A 276 13.17 2.83 -0.23
CA LEU A 276 11.88 3.46 0.07
C LEU A 276 12.05 4.85 0.66
N ALA A 277 12.93 4.99 1.64
CA ALA A 277 13.21 6.26 2.30
C ALA A 277 13.75 7.30 1.31
N ASP A 278 14.67 6.92 0.42
CA ASP A 278 15.23 7.80 -0.60
C ASP A 278 14.14 8.30 -1.56
N ALA A 279 13.27 7.40 -2.05
CA ALA A 279 12.18 7.79 -2.95
C ALA A 279 11.19 8.76 -2.30
N VAL A 280 10.82 8.52 -1.05
CA VAL A 280 9.92 9.40 -0.30
C VAL A 280 10.60 10.72 0.06
N PHE A 281 11.89 10.69 0.41
CA PHE A 281 12.65 11.89 0.69
C PHE A 281 12.77 12.80 -0.53
N GLU A 282 13.00 12.26 -1.74
CA GLU A 282 13.05 13.04 -2.96
C GLU A 282 11.73 13.80 -3.22
N ALA A 283 10.57 13.17 -2.99
CA ALA A 283 9.29 13.86 -3.10
C ALA A 283 9.16 15.00 -2.06
N ILE A 284 9.53 14.74 -0.80
CA ILE A 284 9.53 15.77 0.26
C ILE A 284 10.48 16.92 -0.10
N LYS A 285 11.67 16.60 -0.57
CA LYS A 285 12.70 17.57 -0.93
C LYS A 285 12.25 18.53 -2.03
N GLN A 286 11.56 18.02 -3.06
CA GLN A 286 11.02 18.85 -4.14
C GLN A 286 10.06 19.93 -3.66
N ASP A 287 9.25 19.62 -2.65
CA ASP A 287 8.27 20.55 -2.11
C ASP A 287 8.85 21.53 -1.07
N TRP A 288 9.82 21.09 -0.29
CA TRP A 288 10.23 21.81 0.92
C TRP A 288 11.64 22.39 0.89
N LEU A 289 12.55 21.85 0.10
CA LEU A 289 13.91 22.37 -0.01
C LEU A 289 14.06 23.19 -1.28
N PRO A 290 14.71 24.38 -1.21
CA PRO A 290 14.92 25.22 -2.40
C PRO A 290 15.74 24.48 -3.47
N ALA A 291 15.37 24.64 -4.74
CA ALA A 291 16.17 24.15 -5.85
C ALA A 291 17.58 24.77 -5.78
N GLY A 292 18.60 23.93 -5.64
CA GLY A 292 20.00 24.37 -5.46
C GLY A 292 20.49 24.41 -4.01
N GLY A 293 19.67 24.04 -3.03
CA GLY A 293 20.11 23.83 -1.66
C GLY A 293 21.06 22.63 -1.59
N LYS A 294 22.36 22.87 -1.38
CA LYS A 294 23.32 21.82 -1.05
C LYS A 294 22.84 21.13 0.22
N THR A 295 22.75 19.81 0.19
CA THR A 295 22.59 19.01 1.40
C THR A 295 23.75 19.36 2.33
N PRO A 296 23.51 19.69 3.62
CA PRO A 296 24.61 19.88 4.56
C PRO A 296 25.33 18.55 4.75
N GLY A 297 26.48 18.37 4.10
CA GLY A 297 27.26 17.14 4.13
C GLY A 297 28.04 16.84 2.85
N GLU A 298 27.67 17.39 1.70
CA GLU A 298 28.48 17.28 0.49
C GLU A 298 29.72 18.17 0.63
N SER A 299 30.84 17.57 1.05
CA SER A 299 32.16 18.17 0.85
C SER A 299 32.34 18.46 -0.64
N PRO A 300 32.91 19.64 -1.01
CA PRO A 300 33.18 19.95 -2.42
C PRO A 300 34.08 18.85 -2.97
N SER A 301 33.60 18.13 -3.97
CA SER A 301 34.40 17.23 -4.80
C SER A 301 35.61 18.00 -5.27
N ALA A 302 36.80 17.58 -4.84
CA ALA A 302 38.06 18.19 -5.27
C ALA A 302 38.12 18.09 -6.81
N THR A 303 38.06 19.22 -7.47
CA THR A 303 38.36 19.37 -8.88
C THR A 303 39.80 18.85 -9.08
N PRO A 304 40.03 17.87 -9.96
CA PRO A 304 41.41 17.50 -10.27
C PRO A 304 42.09 18.69 -10.93
N SER A 305 43.03 19.29 -10.22
CA SER A 305 43.97 20.25 -10.77
C SER A 305 44.72 19.60 -11.94
N ALA A 306 44.45 20.09 -13.13
CA ALA A 306 45.26 19.78 -14.28
C ALA A 306 46.64 20.43 -14.08
N SER A 307 47.62 19.62 -13.62
CA SER A 307 49.03 20.00 -13.69
C SER A 307 49.48 19.90 -15.14
N ALA A 308 49.61 21.07 -15.75
CA ALA A 308 50.45 21.25 -16.92
C ALA A 308 51.89 20.88 -16.54
N SER A 309 52.46 19.90 -17.22
CA SER A 309 53.89 19.68 -17.29
C SER A 309 54.31 19.98 -18.71
N SER A 310 54.91 21.14 -18.86
CA SER A 310 55.84 21.44 -19.94
C SER A 310 57.17 20.79 -19.58
N ILE A 311 57.73 20.03 -20.41
CA ILE A 311 59.08 19.99 -21.00
C ILE A 311 59.29 18.60 -21.60
#